data_3316e0dc88581903d4347ca0815ce239
#
_entry.id   3316e0dc88581903d4347ca0815ce239
#
_cell.length_a   1.000
_cell.length_b   1.000
_cell.length_c   1.000
_cell.angle_alpha   90.00
_cell.angle_beta   90.00
_cell.angle_gamma   90.00
#
_symmetry.space_group_name_H-M   'P 1'
#
loop_
_entity.id
_entity.type
_entity.pdbx_description
1 polymer ?
#
loop_
_entity_poly.entity_id
_entity_poly.type
_entity_poly.pdbx_seq_one_letter_code
_entity_poly.pdbx_strand_id
1 'polypeptide(L)'
;MRNIPASLLALACLIGSAILPGLAVAADAPINVNVNMARILRINASAATVIVGNPGIADVLIQDPQTLVLTGKSYGQTNLIVLDSQGEPIADTMIEVVQMQAGTLTVYQGQARTSLSCAPICQSTVTMGDDAGFSSQAVASSQIVQSIGQN
;
A
#
# COMPACT_ATOMS: atom_id res chain seq x y z
N MET A 1 -67.86 -4.65 42.27
CA MET A 1 -66.41 -4.92 42.49
C MET A 1 -66.00 -6.13 41.63
N ARG A 2 -65.40 -5.89 40.49
CA ARG A 2 -65.02 -6.99 39.54
C ARG A 2 -63.52 -7.14 39.61
N ASN A 3 -63.09 -8.28 40.14
CA ASN A 3 -61.72 -8.69 40.20
C ASN A 3 -61.19 -8.97 38.77
N ILE A 4 -60.20 -8.22 38.32
CA ILE A 4 -59.44 -8.46 37.10
C ILE A 4 -58.27 -9.39 37.46
N PRO A 5 -58.11 -10.56 36.81
CA PRO A 5 -57.04 -11.49 37.14
C PRO A 5 -55.70 -10.90 36.63
N ALA A 6 -54.70 -10.94 37.53
CA ALA A 6 -53.33 -10.42 37.36
C ALA A 6 -52.46 -11.17 36.34
N SER A 7 -53.04 -12.07 35.53
CA SER A 7 -52.28 -12.92 34.58
C SER A 7 -52.23 -12.41 33.14
N LEU A 8 -52.69 -11.19 32.83
CA LEU A 8 -52.67 -10.62 31.46
C LEU A 8 -51.62 -9.54 31.24
N LEU A 9 -50.75 -9.26 32.22
CA LEU A 9 -49.72 -8.22 32.13
C LEU A 9 -48.30 -8.76 31.84
N ALA A 10 -48.11 -10.07 31.65
CA ALA A 10 -46.79 -10.68 31.45
C ALA A 10 -46.45 -11.02 29.99
N LEU A 11 -47.25 -10.64 28.99
CA LEU A 11 -47.07 -11.06 27.59
C LEU A 11 -46.74 -9.91 26.61
N ALA A 12 -46.30 -8.74 27.11
CA ALA A 12 -46.03 -7.58 26.24
C ALA A 12 -44.58 -7.11 26.17
N CYS A 13 -43.58 -7.88 26.63
CA CYS A 13 -42.17 -7.48 26.64
C CYS A 13 -41.24 -8.36 25.77
N LEU A 14 -41.75 -9.10 24.81
CA LEU A 14 -40.94 -9.92 23.85
C LEU A 14 -41.02 -9.37 22.41
N ILE A 15 -41.05 -8.04 22.22
CA ILE A 15 -40.86 -7.47 20.89
C ILE A 15 -39.38 -7.13 20.74
N GLY A 16 -38.60 -8.08 20.37
CA GLY A 16 -37.75 -8.21 19.20
C GLY A 16 -36.83 -7.00 18.96
N SER A 17 -35.65 -6.99 19.60
CA SER A 17 -34.51 -6.25 19.03
C SER A 17 -34.15 -6.88 17.69
N ALA A 18 -34.74 -6.44 16.59
CA ALA A 18 -34.27 -6.74 15.24
C ALA A 18 -32.92 -6.08 15.09
N ILE A 19 -31.83 -6.83 15.31
CA ILE A 19 -30.47 -6.44 14.94
C ILE A 19 -30.46 -6.42 13.41
N LEU A 20 -30.61 -5.23 12.82
CA LEU A 20 -30.33 -5.02 11.40
C LEU A 20 -28.84 -5.29 11.20
N PRO A 21 -28.46 -6.28 10.35
CA PRO A 21 -27.07 -6.42 9.97
C PRO A 21 -26.66 -5.12 9.25
N GLY A 22 -25.76 -4.34 9.86
CA GLY A 22 -25.14 -3.20 9.19
C GLY A 22 -24.45 -3.73 7.93
N LEU A 23 -24.80 -3.18 6.76
CA LEU A 23 -24.06 -3.39 5.53
C LEU A 23 -22.64 -2.88 5.78
N ALA A 24 -21.71 -3.79 6.06
CA ALA A 24 -20.29 -3.48 6.08
C ALA A 24 -19.92 -3.10 4.64
N VAL A 25 -19.65 -1.81 4.39
CA VAL A 25 -19.02 -1.37 3.15
C VAL A 25 -17.63 -1.99 3.17
N ALA A 26 -17.40 -2.97 2.30
CA ALA A 26 -16.06 -3.52 2.09
C ALA A 26 -15.21 -2.38 1.54
N ALA A 27 -14.30 -1.85 2.34
CA ALA A 27 -13.23 -0.98 1.85
C ALA A 27 -12.35 -1.85 0.95
N ASP A 28 -12.13 -1.42 -0.28
CA ASP A 28 -11.21 -2.10 -1.20
C ASP A 28 -9.83 -2.21 -0.52
N ALA A 29 -9.28 -3.42 -0.52
CA ALA A 29 -7.97 -3.67 0.08
C ALA A 29 -6.90 -2.88 -0.69
N PRO A 30 -5.92 -2.26 0.01
CA PRO A 30 -4.88 -1.49 -0.65
C PRO A 30 -4.05 -2.36 -1.60
N ILE A 31 -3.61 -1.77 -2.70
CA ILE A 31 -2.71 -2.42 -3.66
C ILE A 31 -1.30 -2.36 -3.10
N ASN A 32 -0.76 -3.52 -2.71
CA ASN A 32 0.61 -3.62 -2.21
C ASN A 32 1.61 -3.77 -3.36
N VAL A 33 2.68 -2.99 -3.32
CA VAL A 33 3.84 -3.13 -4.20
C VAL A 33 5.12 -2.96 -3.38
N ASN A 34 6.18 -3.70 -3.73
CA ASN A 34 7.47 -3.55 -3.06
C ASN A 34 8.24 -2.34 -3.61
N VAL A 35 9.04 -1.72 -2.76
CA VAL A 35 10.00 -0.68 -3.18
C VAL A 35 10.90 -1.22 -4.30
N ASN A 36 11.15 -0.42 -5.33
CA ASN A 36 11.94 -0.76 -6.52
C ASN A 36 11.37 -1.92 -7.36
N MET A 37 10.10 -2.24 -7.18
CA MET A 37 9.42 -3.28 -7.96
C MET A 37 8.27 -2.70 -8.77
N ALA A 38 7.99 -3.29 -9.93
CA ALA A 38 6.82 -2.98 -10.73
C ALA A 38 5.78 -4.10 -10.61
N ARG A 39 4.50 -3.73 -10.66
CA ARG A 39 3.35 -4.63 -10.63
C ARG A 39 2.37 -4.26 -11.73
N ILE A 40 1.88 -5.24 -12.46
CA ILE A 40 0.83 -5.05 -13.46
C ILE A 40 -0.53 -5.05 -12.77
N LEU A 41 -1.32 -4.02 -13.05
CA LEU A 41 -2.72 -3.90 -12.64
C LEU A 41 -3.60 -3.98 -13.88
N ARG A 42 -4.60 -4.85 -13.84
CA ARG A 42 -5.62 -4.94 -14.89
C ARG A 42 -6.93 -4.34 -14.38
N ILE A 43 -7.53 -3.48 -15.18
CA ILE A 43 -8.79 -2.81 -14.88
C ILE A 43 -9.86 -3.23 -15.89
N ASN A 44 -11.13 -3.17 -15.47
CA ASN A 44 -12.26 -3.67 -16.27
C ASN A 44 -12.81 -2.64 -17.27
N ALA A 45 -12.34 -1.38 -17.18
CA ALA A 45 -12.76 -0.29 -18.05
C ALA A 45 -11.54 0.39 -18.67
N SER A 46 -11.74 1.16 -19.75
CA SER A 46 -10.64 1.83 -20.44
C SER A 46 -10.19 3.08 -19.69
N ALA A 47 -8.98 3.07 -19.16
CA ALA A 47 -8.33 4.23 -18.58
C ALA A 47 -7.91 5.24 -19.65
N ALA A 48 -8.19 6.51 -19.41
CA ALA A 48 -7.69 7.63 -20.20
C ALA A 48 -6.72 8.51 -19.39
N THR A 49 -6.94 8.62 -18.08
CA THR A 49 -6.11 9.43 -17.19
C THR A 49 -5.83 8.65 -15.90
N VAL A 50 -4.60 8.76 -15.42
CA VAL A 50 -4.17 8.18 -14.15
C VAL A 50 -3.53 9.27 -13.29
N ILE A 51 -3.95 9.35 -12.03
CA ILE A 51 -3.48 10.34 -11.05
C ILE A 51 -2.96 9.57 -9.83
N VAL A 52 -1.72 9.87 -9.47
CA VAL A 52 -1.09 9.36 -8.23
C VAL A 52 -0.95 10.54 -7.27
N GLY A 53 -1.46 10.40 -6.05
CA GLY A 53 -1.45 11.47 -5.05
C GLY A 53 -0.04 11.92 -4.65
N ASN A 54 0.89 10.97 -4.52
CA ASN A 54 2.30 11.27 -4.24
C ASN A 54 3.22 10.48 -5.19
N PRO A 55 3.74 11.12 -6.26
CA PRO A 55 4.62 10.46 -7.23
C PRO A 55 6.02 10.12 -6.68
N GLY A 56 6.38 10.58 -5.47
CA GLY A 56 7.58 10.15 -4.75
C GLY A 56 7.45 8.77 -4.11
N ILE A 57 6.22 8.32 -3.81
CA ILE A 57 5.96 7.00 -3.22
C ILE A 57 5.74 5.94 -4.31
N ALA A 58 4.90 6.24 -5.28
CA ALA A 58 4.58 5.33 -6.38
C ALA A 58 4.44 6.09 -7.70
N ASP A 59 4.57 5.37 -8.80
CA ASP A 59 4.35 5.87 -10.14
C ASP A 59 3.52 4.88 -10.94
N VAL A 60 2.69 5.37 -11.86
CA VAL A 60 1.82 4.52 -12.68
C VAL A 60 1.92 4.94 -14.14
N LEU A 61 2.17 3.96 -15.01
CA LEU A 61 2.18 4.12 -16.45
C LEU A 61 0.99 3.37 -17.07
N ILE A 62 0.29 4.01 -17.99
CA ILE A 62 -0.71 3.34 -18.84
C ILE A 62 0.04 2.61 -19.95
N GLN A 63 0.05 1.28 -19.92
CA GLN A 63 0.64 0.44 -20.96
C GLN A 63 -0.34 0.26 -22.13
N ASP A 64 -1.59 0.00 -21.81
CA ASP A 64 -2.74 -0.04 -22.71
C ASP A 64 -4.01 0.41 -21.94
N PRO A 65 -5.16 0.63 -22.58
CA PRO A 65 -6.35 1.16 -21.92
C PRO A 65 -6.84 0.35 -20.71
N GLN A 66 -6.46 -0.91 -20.58
CA GLN A 66 -6.88 -1.79 -19.48
C GLN A 66 -5.73 -2.33 -18.66
N THR A 67 -4.49 -1.94 -18.98
CA THR A 67 -3.30 -2.42 -18.27
C THR A 67 -2.47 -1.25 -17.80
N LEU A 68 -2.31 -1.17 -16.49
CA LEU A 68 -1.47 -0.19 -15.80
C LEU A 68 -0.23 -0.88 -15.24
N VAL A 69 0.90 -0.21 -15.28
CA VAL A 69 2.15 -0.64 -14.63
C VAL A 69 2.39 0.27 -13.44
N LEU A 70 2.23 -0.28 -12.24
CA LEU A 70 2.48 0.39 -10.97
C LEU A 70 3.91 0.12 -10.53
N THR A 71 4.69 1.17 -10.24
CA THR A 71 6.06 1.10 -9.74
C THR A 71 6.14 1.68 -8.33
N GLY A 72 6.61 0.90 -7.36
CA GLY A 72 6.91 1.38 -6.01
C GLY A 72 8.27 2.08 -5.97
N LYS A 73 8.31 3.35 -5.56
CA LYS A 73 9.54 4.15 -5.48
C LYS A 73 10.10 4.24 -4.07
N SER A 74 9.27 4.62 -3.11
CA SER A 74 9.68 4.72 -1.71
C SER A 74 8.58 4.19 -0.79
N TYR A 75 8.98 3.75 0.40
CA TYR A 75 8.06 3.28 1.43
C TYR A 75 7.01 4.35 1.78
N GLY A 76 5.76 3.94 1.89
CA GLY A 76 4.65 4.82 2.28
C GLY A 76 3.32 4.42 1.64
N GLN A 77 2.33 5.28 1.83
CA GLN A 77 0.99 5.10 1.27
C GLN A 77 0.63 6.32 0.41
N THR A 78 -0.07 6.07 -0.67
CA THR A 78 -0.65 7.09 -1.56
C THR A 78 -1.93 6.55 -2.17
N ASN A 79 -2.71 7.40 -2.83
CA ASN A 79 -3.88 6.96 -3.57
C ASN A 79 -3.63 6.95 -5.09
N LEU A 80 -4.42 6.14 -5.76
CA LEU A 80 -4.48 6.01 -7.22
C LEU A 80 -5.90 6.28 -7.67
N ILE A 81 -6.06 7.27 -8.54
CA ILE A 81 -7.33 7.58 -9.19
C ILE A 81 -7.16 7.30 -10.68
N VAL A 82 -8.07 6.53 -11.25
CA VAL A 82 -8.11 6.23 -12.68
C VAL A 82 -9.41 6.76 -13.25
N LEU A 83 -9.32 7.56 -14.29
CA LEU A 83 -10.46 8.18 -14.96
C LEU A 83 -10.59 7.64 -16.39
N ASP A 84 -11.82 7.58 -16.89
CA ASP A 84 -12.14 7.30 -18.28
C ASP A 84 -11.99 8.53 -19.19
N SER A 85 -12.36 8.41 -20.46
CA SER A 85 -12.31 9.50 -21.44
C SER A 85 -13.31 10.62 -21.19
N GLN A 86 -14.34 10.40 -20.37
CA GLN A 86 -15.32 11.40 -19.95
C GLN A 86 -14.91 12.09 -18.65
N GLY A 87 -13.83 11.61 -18.00
CA GLY A 87 -13.36 12.12 -16.70
C GLY A 87 -14.09 11.49 -15.51
N GLU A 88 -14.87 10.42 -15.74
CA GLU A 88 -15.52 9.69 -14.66
C GLU A 88 -14.53 8.71 -13.99
N PRO A 89 -14.56 8.57 -12.65
CA PRO A 89 -13.65 7.67 -11.94
C PRO A 89 -14.05 6.21 -12.15
N ILE A 90 -13.12 5.41 -12.72
CA ILE A 90 -13.24 3.95 -12.84
C ILE A 90 -12.59 3.21 -11.68
N ALA A 91 -11.64 3.84 -11.01
CA ALA A 91 -11.02 3.30 -9.81
C ALA A 91 -10.52 4.44 -8.91
N ASP A 92 -10.70 4.30 -7.61
CA ASP A 92 -10.09 5.13 -6.57
C ASP A 92 -9.66 4.18 -5.44
N THR A 93 -8.37 3.94 -5.31
CA THR A 93 -7.84 2.93 -4.40
C THR A 93 -6.55 3.40 -3.74
N MET A 94 -6.24 2.81 -2.59
CA MET A 94 -4.98 3.06 -1.90
C MET A 94 -3.88 2.16 -2.44
N ILE A 95 -2.70 2.74 -2.59
CA ILE A 95 -1.44 2.04 -2.86
C ILE A 95 -0.63 2.05 -1.58
N GLU A 96 -0.13 0.89 -1.19
CA GLU A 96 0.84 0.74 -0.11
C GLU A 96 2.15 0.22 -0.68
N VAL A 97 3.19 1.03 -0.59
CA VAL A 97 4.54 0.64 -0.97
C VAL A 97 5.27 0.12 0.25
N VAL A 98 5.58 -1.18 0.24
CA VAL A 98 6.20 -1.89 1.35
C VAL A 98 7.65 -2.22 1.04
N GLN A 99 8.49 -2.25 2.07
CA GLN A 99 9.87 -2.68 1.93
C GLN A 99 9.95 -4.21 2.03
N MET A 100 10.64 -4.83 1.09
CA MET A 100 10.88 -6.27 1.15
C MET A 100 11.85 -6.57 2.31
N GLN A 101 11.36 -7.25 3.35
CA GLN A 101 12.17 -7.61 4.52
C GLN A 101 12.92 -8.95 4.34
N ALA A 102 12.49 -9.77 3.38
CA ALA A 102 13.15 -11.05 3.11
C ALA A 102 14.58 -10.83 2.59
N GLY A 103 15.55 -11.42 3.28
CA GLY A 103 16.97 -11.27 2.92
C GLY A 103 17.60 -9.94 3.37
N THR A 104 16.94 -9.14 4.18
CA THR A 104 17.52 -7.91 4.75
C THR A 104 18.01 -8.17 6.18
N LEU A 105 19.27 -7.83 6.44
CA LEU A 105 19.90 -7.84 7.76
C LEU A 105 20.08 -6.39 8.21
N THR A 106 19.57 -6.05 9.37
CA THR A 106 19.81 -4.74 10.01
C THR A 106 20.82 -4.90 11.13
N VAL A 107 21.89 -4.11 11.08
CA VAL A 107 22.96 -4.11 12.08
C VAL A 107 22.95 -2.79 12.84
N TYR A 108 23.01 -2.84 14.16
CA TYR A 108 23.13 -1.69 15.04
C TYR A 108 24.52 -1.63 15.66
N GLN A 109 25.21 -0.51 15.51
CA GLN A 109 26.48 -0.20 16.19
C GLN A 109 26.27 1.04 17.06
N GLY A 110 25.91 0.81 18.32
CA GLY A 110 25.41 1.88 19.18
C GLY A 110 24.08 2.43 18.67
N GLN A 111 24.05 3.69 18.26
CA GLN A 111 22.87 4.33 17.67
C GLN A 111 22.87 4.29 16.12
N ALA A 112 23.99 3.95 15.51
CA ALA A 112 24.08 3.86 14.06
C ALA A 112 23.40 2.58 13.56
N ARG A 113 22.46 2.74 12.65
CA ARG A 113 21.75 1.65 11.97
C ARG A 113 22.28 1.50 10.57
N THR A 114 22.59 0.27 10.16
CA THR A 114 23.01 -0.07 8.79
C THR A 114 22.21 -1.24 8.27
N SER A 115 21.86 -1.22 7.00
CA SER A 115 21.07 -2.27 6.35
C SER A 115 21.90 -2.98 5.28
N LEU A 116 21.78 -4.31 5.25
CA LEU A 116 22.44 -5.19 4.29
C LEU A 116 21.36 -6.03 3.59
N SER A 117 21.52 -6.25 2.30
CA SER A 117 20.73 -7.20 1.51
C SER A 117 21.56 -8.47 1.30
N CYS A 118 21.00 -9.63 1.67
CA CYS A 118 21.70 -10.91 1.66
C CYS A 118 21.02 -11.91 0.70
N ALA A 119 21.76 -12.36 -0.35
CA ALA A 119 21.27 -13.38 -1.28
C ALA A 119 22.42 -14.09 -2.04
N PRO A 120 23.11 -15.06 -1.51
CA PRO A 120 23.45 -15.45 -0.14
C PRO A 120 24.47 -14.52 0.55
N ILE A 121 25.22 -13.72 -0.22
CA ILE A 121 26.24 -12.79 0.28
C ILE A 121 25.57 -11.46 0.60
N CYS A 122 25.87 -10.93 1.79
CA CYS A 122 25.31 -9.66 2.24
C CYS A 122 26.08 -8.49 1.61
N GLN A 123 25.34 -7.56 1.02
CA GLN A 123 25.86 -6.32 0.44
C GLN A 123 25.15 -5.12 1.05
N SER A 124 25.85 -3.98 1.12
CA SER A 124 25.29 -2.74 1.64
C SER A 124 24.08 -2.32 0.80
N THR A 125 22.95 -2.05 1.47
CA THR A 125 21.77 -1.45 0.87
C THR A 125 21.35 -0.24 1.70
N VAL A 126 20.77 0.77 1.07
CA VAL A 126 20.31 1.97 1.77
C VAL A 126 18.82 1.86 2.02
N THR A 127 18.44 1.95 3.28
CA THR A 127 17.04 1.99 3.69
C THR A 127 16.74 3.24 4.51
N MET A 128 15.49 3.64 4.54
CA MET A 128 15.08 4.79 5.33
C MET A 128 15.36 4.55 6.81
N GLY A 129 16.06 5.50 7.45
CA GLY A 129 16.47 5.41 8.85
C GLY A 129 17.87 4.81 9.08
N ASP A 130 18.62 4.48 8.03
CA ASP A 130 20.03 4.13 8.15
C ASP A 130 20.87 5.36 8.51
N ASP A 131 22.06 5.11 9.10
CA ASP A 131 23.03 6.15 9.42
C ASP A 131 23.41 6.96 8.18
N ALA A 132 23.47 8.28 8.31
CA ALA A 132 23.72 9.17 7.19
C ALA A 132 25.12 9.00 6.58
N GLY A 133 26.13 8.69 7.41
CA GLY A 133 27.50 8.41 6.95
C GLY A 133 27.56 7.15 6.13
N PHE A 134 26.93 6.06 6.61
CA PHE A 134 26.80 4.80 5.90
C PHE A 134 26.06 4.98 4.57
N SER A 135 24.90 5.67 4.60
CA SER A 135 24.07 5.89 3.42
C SER A 135 24.79 6.68 2.33
N SER A 136 25.49 7.75 2.71
CA SER A 136 26.26 8.58 1.77
C SER A 136 27.41 7.80 1.12
N GLN A 137 28.11 6.96 1.88
CA GLN A 137 29.20 6.12 1.39
C GLN A 137 28.68 5.03 0.44
N ALA A 138 27.55 4.40 0.77
CA ALA A 138 26.94 3.37 -0.09
C ALA A 138 26.47 3.97 -1.43
N VAL A 139 25.84 5.14 -1.41
CA VAL A 139 25.42 5.87 -2.62
C VAL A 139 26.63 6.28 -3.47
N ALA A 140 27.69 6.83 -2.88
CA ALA A 140 28.90 7.22 -3.60
C ALA A 140 29.56 6.00 -4.28
N SER A 141 29.63 4.86 -3.60
CA SER A 141 30.15 3.60 -4.16
C SER A 141 29.31 3.12 -5.35
N SER A 142 27.99 3.19 -5.27
CA SER A 142 27.11 2.79 -6.37
C SER A 142 27.23 3.69 -7.60
N GLN A 143 27.44 4.99 -7.42
CA GLN A 143 27.67 5.95 -8.51
C GLN A 143 28.98 5.65 -9.27
N ILE A 144 30.04 5.28 -8.54
CA ILE A 144 31.33 4.87 -9.16
C ILE A 144 31.11 3.63 -10.04
N VAL A 145 30.43 2.61 -9.54
CA VAL A 145 30.13 1.38 -10.31
C VAL A 145 29.30 1.71 -11.55
N GLN A 146 28.30 2.57 -11.45
CA GLN A 146 27.47 2.99 -12.59
C GLN A 146 28.29 3.73 -13.66
N SER A 147 29.20 4.60 -13.24
CA SER A 147 30.06 5.37 -14.18
C SER A 147 31.02 4.47 -14.96
N ILE A 148 31.50 3.37 -14.36
CA ILE A 148 32.36 2.38 -15.02
C ILE A 148 31.56 1.58 -16.06
N GLY A 149 30.30 1.26 -15.79
CA GLY A 149 29.44 0.49 -16.69
C GLY A 149 28.93 1.26 -17.91
N GLN A 150 29.14 2.57 -18.00
CA GLN A 150 28.69 3.43 -19.10
C GLN A 150 29.80 3.70 -20.15
N ASN A 151 31.03 3.23 -19.95
CA ASN A 151 32.15 3.26 -20.87
C ASN A 151 32.33 1.89 -21.50
#